data_03ff590ac6bf4131967b8b6b0b7441d9
#
_entry.id   03ff590ac6bf4131967b8b6b0b7441d9
#
_cell.length_a   1.000
_cell.length_b   1.000
_cell.length_c   1.000
_cell.angle_alpha   90.00
_cell.angle_beta   90.00
_cell.angle_gamma   90.00
#
_symmetry.space_group_name_H-M   'P 1'
#
loop_
_entity.id
_entity.type
_entity.pdbx_description
1 polymer ?
#
loop_
_entity_poly.entity_id
_entity_poly.type
_entity_poly.pdbx_seq_one_letter_code
_entity_poly.pdbx_strand_id
1 'polypeptide(L)'
;DAAANSKKFPEQLVHTQTWQAKRIFWNTFNFGSTNTTSPDQIKLDVGLFNALIGKSYGEMAAESRSMHKSQGFGSAKGRGTTIEYFKQLKGDSVKKDLFENIELSWNRFPITNKLTATIEAIIKNFDVSYPQNSIGSLVDLYKNLKNLPEDNDEVKHWKKLKLKETQSIILACAGLWAEINASDYTGIPGNNAELNCQIIARNPTLVTLAKIKWPSGKDTTTALILKTNELYSFKTKDVLSASLPYSNPYWLNSPHEEGMFTVKNRNLIGIPFNPSLVNALLNIQINGIEFQMEIPVSYKYTDPVKGEVYRSFEIIPPATVTPAEKVYMFCSKEDKKKIRYTLKANTDSVTGIFKTNQPAGWKIEVNNSQFKLDKKGDETIIEILVSATENKNALLTAFLQIKQQSYSKSITRIEYDHIPYQFLLQEADVQLIKADIKKTGNNIGYIPGAGDAIPSCLEQIGYAVTVLTDDLLRIVHLSSFE
;
A
#
# COMPACT_ATOMS: atom_id res chain seq x y z
N ASP A 1 -16.39 -0.60 27.45
CA ASP A 1 -17.14 0.51 28.13
C ASP A 1 -17.00 1.85 27.34
N ALA A 2 -15.79 2.24 26.84
CA ALA A 2 -15.63 3.51 26.14
C ALA A 2 -16.41 3.56 24.81
N ALA A 3 -16.36 2.50 24.01
CA ALA A 3 -17.05 2.43 22.72
C ALA A 3 -18.59 2.50 22.86
N ALA A 4 -19.15 2.13 24.01
CA ALA A 4 -20.59 2.22 24.29
C ALA A 4 -21.00 3.59 24.85
N ASN A 5 -20.06 4.46 25.20
CA ASN A 5 -20.33 5.72 25.87
C ASN A 5 -20.20 6.89 24.87
N SER A 6 -21.33 7.44 24.43
CA SER A 6 -21.39 8.56 23.49
C SER A 6 -20.68 9.84 23.96
N LYS A 7 -20.37 9.96 25.25
CA LYS A 7 -19.69 11.14 25.84
C LYS A 7 -18.17 11.01 25.84
N LYS A 8 -17.60 9.82 25.58
CA LYS A 8 -16.15 9.60 25.67
C LYS A 8 -15.38 10.18 24.46
N PHE A 9 -15.92 10.02 23.27
CA PHE A 9 -15.29 10.46 22.01
C PHE A 9 -16.38 11.01 21.06
N PRO A 10 -17.06 12.11 21.45
CA PRO A 10 -18.22 12.62 20.72
C PRO A 10 -17.86 13.04 19.28
N GLU A 11 -16.63 13.50 19.03
CA GLU A 11 -16.13 13.87 17.70
C GLU A 11 -16.09 12.70 16.72
N GLN A 12 -16.00 11.47 17.20
CA GLN A 12 -16.01 10.27 16.35
C GLN A 12 -17.41 9.89 15.90
N LEU A 13 -18.45 10.31 16.60
CA LEU A 13 -19.84 9.94 16.32
C LEU A 13 -20.39 10.62 15.04
N VAL A 14 -19.66 11.57 14.47
CA VAL A 14 -19.94 12.11 13.13
C VAL A 14 -19.74 11.02 12.04
N HIS A 15 -18.92 10.02 12.32
CA HIS A 15 -18.51 9.00 11.35
C HIS A 15 -18.86 7.57 11.76
N THR A 16 -19.23 7.33 13.01
CA THR A 16 -19.49 6.00 13.57
C THR A 16 -20.61 6.07 14.62
N GLN A 17 -21.10 4.92 15.05
CA GLN A 17 -22.07 4.81 16.12
C GLN A 17 -21.42 4.19 17.36
N THR A 18 -22.06 4.36 18.52
CA THR A 18 -21.65 3.64 19.73
C THR A 18 -21.82 2.15 19.53
N TRP A 19 -20.93 1.37 20.11
CA TRP A 19 -20.96 -0.09 20.02
C TRP A 19 -20.69 -0.71 21.40
N GLN A 20 -21.49 -1.69 21.78
CA GLN A 20 -21.38 -2.40 23.05
C GLN A 20 -20.90 -3.83 22.83
N ALA A 21 -19.74 -4.18 23.37
CA ALA A 21 -19.29 -5.57 23.46
C ALA A 21 -20.24 -6.37 24.34
N LYS A 22 -20.72 -7.52 23.84
CA LYS A 22 -21.62 -8.41 24.57
C LYS A 22 -20.91 -9.20 25.67
N ARG A 23 -19.66 -9.58 25.45
CA ARG A 23 -18.87 -10.40 26.36
C ARG A 23 -17.41 -10.02 26.32
N ILE A 24 -16.71 -10.30 27.43
CA ILE A 24 -15.26 -10.22 27.52
C ILE A 24 -14.75 -11.54 28.08
N PHE A 25 -13.84 -12.15 27.37
CA PHE A 25 -13.13 -13.35 27.79
C PHE A 25 -11.65 -13.03 27.96
N TRP A 26 -11.04 -13.67 28.94
CA TRP A 26 -9.61 -13.76 29.10
C TRP A 26 -9.14 -15.11 28.59
N ASN A 27 -8.29 -15.14 27.57
CA ASN A 27 -7.59 -16.35 27.16
C ASN A 27 -6.52 -16.63 28.21
N THR A 28 -6.77 -17.63 29.04
CA THR A 28 -5.88 -18.04 30.12
C THR A 28 -4.78 -18.95 29.60
N PHE A 29 -3.68 -19.01 30.32
CA PHE A 29 -2.48 -19.70 29.83
C PHE A 29 -1.78 -20.51 30.94
N ASN A 30 -0.95 -21.45 30.50
CA ASN A 30 0.00 -22.14 31.34
C ASN A 30 1.40 -21.91 30.75
N PHE A 31 2.21 -21.09 31.41
CA PHE A 31 3.55 -20.74 30.93
C PHE A 31 4.53 -20.56 32.11
N GLY A 32 5.66 -21.26 32.03
CA GLY A 32 6.67 -21.24 33.12
C GLY A 32 6.09 -21.72 34.43
N SER A 33 6.22 -20.93 35.50
CA SER A 33 5.65 -21.22 36.83
C SER A 33 4.21 -20.74 36.99
N THR A 34 3.62 -20.09 35.99
CA THR A 34 2.29 -19.49 36.09
C THR A 34 1.27 -20.33 35.33
N ASN A 35 0.28 -20.89 36.01
CA ASN A 35 -0.86 -21.56 35.45
C ASN A 35 -2.15 -20.85 35.84
N THR A 36 -2.87 -20.30 34.85
CA THR A 36 -4.17 -19.62 35.06
C THR A 36 -5.32 -20.41 34.44
N THR A 37 -5.05 -21.59 33.87
CA THR A 37 -6.08 -22.47 33.31
C THR A 37 -6.80 -23.25 34.40
N SER A 38 -8.08 -23.56 34.15
CA SER A 38 -8.92 -24.34 35.08
C SER A 38 -9.88 -25.23 34.26
N PRO A 39 -10.25 -26.44 34.82
CA PRO A 39 -11.15 -27.37 34.13
C PRO A 39 -12.56 -26.82 33.83
N ASP A 40 -13.03 -25.84 34.60
CA ASP A 40 -14.34 -25.22 34.47
C ASP A 40 -14.40 -24.11 33.42
N GLN A 41 -13.26 -23.72 32.86
CA GLN A 41 -13.20 -22.71 31.79
C GLN A 41 -13.69 -23.29 30.45
N ILE A 42 -14.15 -22.41 29.56
CA ILE A 42 -14.52 -22.79 28.19
C ILE A 42 -13.25 -23.22 27.47
N LYS A 43 -13.36 -24.32 26.76
CA LYS A 43 -12.24 -24.95 26.00
C LYS A 43 -12.50 -24.88 24.51
N LEU A 44 -11.48 -24.51 23.76
CA LEU A 44 -11.51 -24.54 22.31
C LEU A 44 -10.26 -25.30 21.80
N ASP A 45 -10.47 -26.34 21.00
CA ASP A 45 -9.36 -27.02 20.31
C ASP A 45 -8.95 -26.17 19.09
N VAL A 46 -7.80 -25.52 19.17
CA VAL A 46 -7.22 -24.73 18.07
C VAL A 46 -6.23 -25.57 17.25
N GLY A 47 -6.05 -26.85 17.55
CA GLY A 47 -5.26 -27.80 16.78
C GLY A 47 -6.02 -28.54 15.68
N LEU A 48 -7.32 -28.26 15.51
CA LEU A 48 -8.17 -28.90 14.51
C LEU A 48 -7.60 -28.77 13.09
N PHE A 49 -7.68 -29.89 12.36
CA PHE A 49 -7.24 -29.95 10.97
C PHE A 49 -8.35 -29.46 10.03
N ASN A 50 -7.99 -28.53 9.14
CA ASN A 50 -8.88 -28.07 8.08
C ASN A 50 -8.56 -28.84 6.78
N ALA A 51 -9.43 -29.77 6.42
CA ALA A 51 -9.23 -30.66 5.26
C ALA A 51 -9.18 -29.90 3.92
N LEU A 52 -9.89 -28.76 3.79
CA LEU A 52 -9.90 -27.96 2.57
C LEU A 52 -8.57 -27.25 2.31
N ILE A 53 -7.88 -26.87 3.38
CA ILE A 53 -6.59 -26.16 3.31
C ILE A 53 -5.41 -27.15 3.45
N GLY A 54 -5.66 -28.35 3.97
CA GLY A 54 -4.63 -29.35 4.24
C GLY A 54 -3.70 -28.99 5.40
N LYS A 55 -4.16 -28.16 6.34
CA LYS A 55 -3.38 -27.67 7.49
C LYS A 55 -4.24 -27.58 8.74
N SER A 56 -3.63 -27.70 9.92
CA SER A 56 -4.28 -27.35 11.17
C SER A 56 -4.24 -25.84 11.41
N TYR A 57 -5.14 -25.34 12.28
CA TYR A 57 -5.11 -23.92 12.68
C TYR A 57 -3.82 -23.55 13.40
N GLY A 58 -3.21 -24.49 14.17
CA GLY A 58 -1.91 -24.30 14.80
C GLY A 58 -0.77 -24.14 13.78
N GLU A 59 -0.81 -24.87 12.65
CA GLU A 59 0.15 -24.70 11.57
C GLU A 59 0.00 -23.34 10.86
N MET A 60 -1.24 -22.91 10.60
CA MET A 60 -1.52 -21.60 10.02
C MET A 60 -1.09 -20.44 10.94
N ALA A 61 -1.35 -20.57 12.25
CA ALA A 61 -0.93 -19.57 13.24
C ALA A 61 0.60 -19.45 13.30
N ALA A 62 1.32 -20.58 13.26
CA ALA A 62 2.79 -20.59 13.24
C ALA A 62 3.36 -19.96 11.95
N GLU A 63 2.75 -20.24 10.80
CA GLU A 63 3.12 -19.61 9.52
C GLU A 63 2.90 -18.09 9.59
N SER A 64 1.75 -17.64 10.08
CA SER A 64 1.44 -16.23 10.25
C SER A 64 2.44 -15.53 11.19
N ARG A 65 2.71 -16.11 12.35
CA ARG A 65 3.68 -15.60 13.31
C ARG A 65 5.09 -15.50 12.72
N SER A 66 5.48 -16.49 11.93
CA SER A 66 6.80 -16.52 11.27
C SER A 66 6.97 -15.46 10.18
N MET A 67 5.89 -14.76 9.77
CA MET A 67 5.96 -13.60 8.89
C MET A 67 6.46 -12.33 9.58
N HIS A 68 6.55 -12.30 10.92
CA HIS A 68 7.18 -11.21 11.68
C HIS A 68 8.71 -11.28 11.58
N LYS A 69 9.24 -11.12 10.38
CA LYS A 69 10.67 -11.34 10.04
C LYS A 69 11.61 -10.41 10.80
N SER A 70 11.25 -9.14 10.94
CA SER A 70 12.08 -8.13 11.60
C SER A 70 12.11 -8.26 13.14
N GLN A 71 11.18 -9.02 13.72
CA GLN A 71 11.06 -9.18 15.17
C GLN A 71 11.61 -10.52 15.68
N GLY A 72 12.05 -11.40 14.78
CA GLY A 72 12.61 -12.71 15.17
C GLY A 72 11.58 -13.67 15.78
N PHE A 73 10.29 -13.53 15.46
CA PHE A 73 9.20 -14.35 16.02
C PHE A 73 8.89 -15.62 15.21
N GLY A 74 9.89 -16.25 14.63
CA GLY A 74 9.69 -17.56 14.00
C GLY A 74 9.11 -18.56 15.00
N SER A 75 8.10 -19.34 14.59
CA SER A 75 7.40 -20.29 15.43
C SER A 75 7.35 -21.68 14.78
N ALA A 76 7.56 -22.71 15.61
CA ALA A 76 7.37 -24.08 15.17
C ALA A 76 5.89 -24.38 14.94
N LYS A 77 5.59 -25.22 13.94
CA LYS A 77 4.24 -25.65 13.60
C LYS A 77 3.75 -26.70 14.61
N GLY A 78 2.75 -26.33 15.41
CA GLY A 78 2.03 -27.27 16.29
C GLY A 78 1.08 -28.16 15.50
N ARG A 79 1.00 -29.44 15.86
CA ARG A 79 0.10 -30.43 15.28
C ARG A 79 -0.59 -31.24 16.37
N GLY A 80 -1.79 -31.70 16.09
CA GLY A 80 -2.62 -32.40 17.05
C GLY A 80 -3.43 -31.51 17.95
N THR A 81 -4.17 -32.07 18.88
CA THR A 81 -5.05 -31.35 19.81
C THR A 81 -4.30 -30.31 20.60
N THR A 82 -4.77 -29.09 20.54
CA THR A 82 -4.24 -27.94 21.28
C THR A 82 -5.40 -27.19 21.90
N ILE A 83 -5.53 -27.28 23.22
CA ILE A 83 -6.67 -26.70 23.92
C ILE A 83 -6.31 -25.32 24.46
N GLU A 84 -7.07 -24.32 24.02
CA GLU A 84 -7.09 -22.98 24.57
C GLU A 84 -8.22 -22.85 25.62
N TYR A 85 -7.97 -22.09 26.68
CA TYR A 85 -8.88 -21.92 27.79
C TYR A 85 -9.34 -20.48 27.92
N PHE A 86 -10.66 -20.28 28.12
CA PHE A 86 -11.26 -18.95 28.19
C PHE A 86 -12.06 -18.78 29.48
N LYS A 87 -11.67 -17.78 30.27
CA LYS A 87 -12.41 -17.34 31.46
C LYS A 87 -13.27 -16.15 31.10
N GLN A 88 -14.58 -16.28 31.29
CA GLN A 88 -15.48 -15.15 31.11
C GLN A 88 -15.29 -14.12 32.23
N LEU A 89 -15.10 -12.85 31.86
CA LEU A 89 -14.93 -11.74 32.81
C LEU A 89 -16.19 -10.89 32.94
N LYS A 90 -16.91 -10.64 31.83
CA LYS A 90 -18.13 -9.83 31.78
C LYS A 90 -19.08 -10.29 30.67
N GLY A 91 -20.33 -9.89 30.77
CA GLY A 91 -21.40 -10.14 29.80
C GLY A 91 -22.25 -11.35 30.13
N ASP A 92 -23.15 -11.73 29.21
CA ASP A 92 -24.08 -12.83 29.35
C ASP A 92 -23.35 -14.16 29.53
N SER A 93 -23.71 -14.92 30.57
CA SER A 93 -23.05 -16.17 30.91
C SER A 93 -23.19 -17.22 29.81
N VAL A 94 -22.09 -17.91 29.52
CA VAL A 94 -22.01 -19.01 28.56
C VAL A 94 -21.25 -20.20 29.15
N LYS A 95 -21.54 -21.40 28.67
CA LYS A 95 -21.00 -22.64 29.25
C LYS A 95 -20.15 -23.46 28.28
N LYS A 96 -20.50 -23.44 26.99
CA LYS A 96 -19.91 -24.38 26.01
C LYS A 96 -19.21 -23.69 24.86
N ASP A 97 -19.71 -22.55 24.40
CA ASP A 97 -19.25 -21.86 23.21
C ASP A 97 -19.11 -20.35 23.48
N LEU A 98 -18.04 -19.75 22.99
CA LEU A 98 -17.81 -18.30 23.08
C LEU A 98 -18.93 -17.48 22.44
N PHE A 99 -19.61 -18.03 21.42
CA PHE A 99 -20.71 -17.43 20.69
C PHE A 99 -22.10 -17.96 21.09
N GLU A 100 -22.18 -18.76 22.15
CA GLU A 100 -23.46 -19.30 22.64
C GLU A 100 -24.51 -18.18 22.77
N ASN A 101 -25.73 -18.41 22.23
CA ASN A 101 -26.84 -17.44 22.17
C ASN A 101 -26.54 -16.14 21.36
N ILE A 102 -25.55 -16.15 20.48
CA ILE A 102 -25.34 -15.09 19.49
C ILE A 102 -25.69 -15.65 18.10
N GLU A 103 -26.72 -15.13 17.48
CA GLU A 103 -27.07 -15.49 16.11
C GLU A 103 -26.08 -14.80 15.14
N LEU A 104 -25.28 -15.61 14.45
CA LEU A 104 -24.25 -15.16 13.51
C LEU A 104 -24.70 -15.20 12.06
N SER A 105 -25.82 -15.90 11.77
CA SER A 105 -26.38 -16.02 10.42
C SER A 105 -27.30 -14.85 10.05
N TRP A 106 -27.83 -14.90 8.84
CA TRP A 106 -28.84 -13.95 8.40
C TRP A 106 -30.14 -14.03 9.19
N ASN A 107 -30.41 -15.11 9.93
CA ASN A 107 -31.63 -15.28 10.74
C ASN A 107 -31.78 -14.21 11.84
N ARG A 108 -30.69 -13.50 12.19
CA ARG A 108 -30.76 -12.34 13.11
C ARG A 108 -31.58 -11.17 12.54
N PHE A 109 -31.85 -11.17 11.23
CA PHE A 109 -32.72 -10.21 10.58
C PHE A 109 -33.99 -10.91 10.09
N PRO A 110 -35.18 -10.68 10.67
CA PRO A 110 -36.39 -11.41 10.31
C PRO A 110 -36.76 -11.40 8.82
N ILE A 111 -36.42 -10.31 8.13
CA ILE A 111 -36.66 -10.12 6.70
C ILE A 111 -35.80 -11.03 5.80
N THR A 112 -34.76 -11.66 6.35
CA THR A 112 -33.77 -12.44 5.59
C THR A 112 -33.82 -13.94 5.88
N ASN A 113 -34.84 -14.45 6.56
CA ASN A 113 -34.91 -15.85 7.00
C ASN A 113 -34.70 -16.89 5.88
N LYS A 114 -35.09 -16.57 4.63
CA LYS A 114 -34.89 -17.46 3.48
C LYS A 114 -33.42 -17.52 3.00
N LEU A 115 -32.62 -16.51 3.32
CA LEU A 115 -31.22 -16.44 2.83
C LEU A 115 -30.36 -17.53 3.46
N THR A 116 -30.48 -17.76 4.77
CA THR A 116 -29.72 -18.79 5.48
C THR A 116 -29.97 -20.16 4.84
N ALA A 117 -31.22 -20.56 4.65
CA ALA A 117 -31.54 -21.85 4.04
C ALA A 117 -31.03 -21.96 2.59
N THR A 118 -31.06 -20.86 1.82
CA THR A 118 -30.51 -20.83 0.46
C THR A 118 -29.00 -21.02 0.47
N ILE A 119 -28.28 -20.34 1.37
CA ILE A 119 -26.84 -20.45 1.50
C ILE A 119 -26.45 -21.88 1.92
N GLU A 120 -27.13 -22.44 2.91
CA GLU A 120 -26.89 -23.83 3.37
C GLU A 120 -27.11 -24.85 2.25
N ALA A 121 -28.16 -24.66 1.43
CA ALA A 121 -28.40 -25.51 0.28
C ALA A 121 -27.30 -25.41 -0.78
N ILE A 122 -26.80 -24.21 -1.05
CA ILE A 122 -25.67 -23.99 -1.97
C ILE A 122 -24.42 -24.71 -1.44
N ILE A 123 -24.08 -24.54 -0.16
CA ILE A 123 -22.92 -25.16 0.47
C ILE A 123 -23.02 -26.70 0.40
N LYS A 124 -24.20 -27.24 0.75
CA LYS A 124 -24.43 -28.71 0.74
C LYS A 124 -24.28 -29.32 -0.64
N ASN A 125 -24.69 -28.62 -1.68
CA ASN A 125 -24.70 -29.10 -3.07
C ASN A 125 -23.44 -28.70 -3.86
N PHE A 126 -22.49 -28.02 -3.22
CA PHE A 126 -21.28 -27.58 -3.90
C PHE A 126 -20.38 -28.77 -4.23
N ASP A 127 -19.99 -28.85 -5.51
CA ASP A 127 -19.03 -29.83 -6.01
C ASP A 127 -17.77 -29.10 -6.47
N VAL A 128 -16.66 -29.37 -5.81
CA VAL A 128 -15.36 -28.75 -6.11
C VAL A 128 -14.84 -29.10 -7.51
N SER A 129 -15.25 -30.25 -8.05
CA SER A 129 -14.86 -30.69 -9.40
C SER A 129 -15.69 -30.01 -10.49
N TYR A 130 -16.90 -29.52 -10.15
CA TYR A 130 -17.81 -28.87 -11.07
C TYR A 130 -18.42 -27.60 -10.45
N PRO A 131 -17.58 -26.60 -10.06
CA PRO A 131 -18.05 -25.41 -9.34
C PRO A 131 -19.08 -24.60 -10.12
N GLN A 132 -19.00 -24.65 -11.47
CA GLN A 132 -19.95 -23.94 -12.35
C GLN A 132 -21.42 -24.40 -12.16
N ASN A 133 -21.67 -25.59 -11.64
CA ASN A 133 -23.02 -26.07 -11.36
C ASN A 133 -23.74 -25.24 -10.27
N SER A 134 -22.96 -24.55 -9.42
CA SER A 134 -23.50 -23.67 -8.38
C SER A 134 -23.88 -22.28 -8.89
N ILE A 135 -23.49 -21.88 -10.11
CA ILE A 135 -23.69 -20.51 -10.62
C ILE A 135 -25.17 -20.11 -10.65
N GLY A 136 -26.06 -21.00 -11.05
CA GLY A 136 -27.50 -20.71 -11.07
C GLY A 136 -28.03 -20.30 -9.70
N SER A 137 -27.79 -21.10 -8.69
CA SER A 137 -28.21 -20.84 -7.30
C SER A 137 -27.51 -19.61 -6.70
N LEU A 138 -26.25 -19.38 -7.03
CA LEU A 138 -25.51 -18.18 -6.61
C LEU A 138 -26.05 -16.90 -7.25
N VAL A 139 -26.44 -16.95 -8.53
CA VAL A 139 -27.10 -15.83 -9.22
C VAL A 139 -28.46 -15.51 -8.58
N ASP A 140 -29.23 -16.52 -8.19
CA ASP A 140 -30.52 -16.30 -7.48
C ASP A 140 -30.27 -15.75 -6.07
N LEU A 141 -29.25 -16.22 -5.35
CA LEU A 141 -28.83 -15.62 -4.08
C LEU A 141 -28.43 -14.15 -4.28
N TYR A 142 -27.66 -13.84 -5.32
CA TYR A 142 -27.27 -12.47 -5.64
C TYR A 142 -28.48 -11.55 -5.88
N LYS A 143 -29.49 -12.02 -6.65
CA LYS A 143 -30.74 -11.28 -6.87
C LYS A 143 -31.46 -11.04 -5.55
N ASN A 144 -31.57 -12.08 -4.70
CA ASN A 144 -32.23 -11.98 -3.40
C ASN A 144 -31.52 -10.97 -2.49
N LEU A 145 -30.20 -11.01 -2.43
CA LEU A 145 -29.39 -10.01 -1.70
C LEU A 145 -29.62 -8.59 -2.26
N LYS A 146 -29.63 -8.43 -3.59
CA LYS A 146 -29.84 -7.13 -4.24
C LYS A 146 -31.20 -6.53 -3.90
N ASN A 147 -32.24 -7.35 -3.73
CA ASN A 147 -33.61 -6.95 -3.41
C ASN A 147 -33.86 -6.72 -1.92
N LEU A 148 -32.88 -6.93 -1.03
CA LEU A 148 -33.02 -6.60 0.39
C LEU A 148 -33.25 -5.10 0.57
N PRO A 149 -34.18 -4.69 1.45
CA PRO A 149 -34.40 -3.29 1.78
C PRO A 149 -33.16 -2.70 2.49
N GLU A 150 -33.04 -1.39 2.46
CA GLU A 150 -31.90 -0.65 3.03
C GLU A 150 -32.35 0.32 4.14
N ASP A 151 -33.47 0.02 4.78
CA ASP A 151 -34.04 0.76 5.89
C ASP A 151 -33.32 0.49 7.24
N ASN A 152 -32.49 -0.55 7.29
CA ASN A 152 -31.66 -0.90 8.42
C ASN A 152 -30.18 -0.81 8.03
N ASP A 153 -29.40 0.03 8.73
CA ASP A 153 -27.98 0.28 8.43
C ASP A 153 -27.12 -0.99 8.52
N GLU A 154 -27.43 -1.91 9.42
CA GLU A 154 -26.70 -3.17 9.54
C GLU A 154 -27.02 -4.09 8.35
N VAL A 155 -28.28 -4.21 7.95
CA VAL A 155 -28.67 -4.95 6.74
C VAL A 155 -28.00 -4.35 5.52
N LYS A 156 -28.02 -3.02 5.36
CA LYS A 156 -27.37 -2.30 4.27
C LYS A 156 -25.86 -2.59 4.19
N HIS A 157 -25.18 -2.57 5.34
CA HIS A 157 -23.75 -2.90 5.44
C HIS A 157 -23.48 -4.34 4.95
N TRP A 158 -24.19 -5.32 5.49
CA TRP A 158 -24.02 -6.72 5.14
C TRP A 158 -24.45 -7.02 3.71
N LYS A 159 -25.53 -6.40 3.21
CA LYS A 159 -25.95 -6.49 1.81
C LYS A 159 -24.81 -6.06 0.88
N LYS A 160 -24.21 -4.89 1.11
CA LYS A 160 -23.10 -4.37 0.29
C LYS A 160 -21.91 -5.35 0.27
N LEU A 161 -21.52 -5.84 1.43
CA LEU A 161 -20.41 -6.78 1.56
C LEU A 161 -20.71 -8.10 0.86
N LYS A 162 -21.87 -8.70 1.15
CA LYS A 162 -22.24 -10.02 0.62
C LYS A 162 -22.57 -10.01 -0.88
N LEU A 163 -23.04 -8.91 -1.43
CA LEU A 163 -23.16 -8.76 -2.89
C LEU A 163 -21.78 -8.86 -3.57
N LYS A 164 -20.78 -8.16 -3.03
CA LYS A 164 -19.42 -8.22 -3.57
C LYS A 164 -18.80 -9.62 -3.45
N GLU A 165 -18.97 -10.27 -2.30
CA GLU A 165 -18.49 -11.63 -2.06
C GLU A 165 -19.18 -12.65 -2.97
N THR A 166 -20.52 -12.60 -3.10
CA THR A 166 -21.29 -13.49 -3.98
C THR A 166 -20.90 -13.31 -5.44
N GLN A 167 -20.71 -12.05 -5.90
CA GLN A 167 -20.18 -11.77 -7.23
C GLN A 167 -18.81 -12.44 -7.43
N SER A 168 -17.89 -12.29 -6.48
CA SER A 168 -16.56 -12.91 -6.57
C SER A 168 -16.63 -14.43 -6.66
N ILE A 169 -17.54 -15.06 -5.90
CA ILE A 169 -17.75 -16.51 -5.95
C ILE A 169 -18.33 -16.94 -7.31
N ILE A 170 -19.31 -16.20 -7.86
CA ILE A 170 -19.87 -16.49 -9.20
C ILE A 170 -18.78 -16.46 -10.27
N LEU A 171 -17.93 -15.41 -10.26
CA LEU A 171 -16.84 -15.27 -11.20
C LEU A 171 -15.81 -16.39 -11.03
N ALA A 172 -15.49 -16.77 -9.80
CA ALA A 172 -14.60 -17.89 -9.50
C ALA A 172 -15.16 -19.24 -9.97
N CYS A 173 -16.46 -19.49 -9.75
CA CYS A 173 -17.15 -20.70 -10.25
C CYS A 173 -17.20 -20.77 -11.78
N ALA A 174 -17.23 -19.64 -12.46
CA ALA A 174 -17.08 -19.56 -13.92
C ALA A 174 -15.62 -19.80 -14.38
N GLY A 175 -14.65 -19.88 -13.46
CA GLY A 175 -13.23 -19.95 -13.79
C GLY A 175 -12.75 -18.68 -14.50
N LEU A 176 -13.41 -17.55 -14.26
CA LEU A 176 -13.07 -16.30 -14.91
C LEU A 176 -11.80 -15.73 -14.31
N TRP A 177 -10.86 -15.40 -15.19
CA TRP A 177 -9.65 -14.68 -14.86
C TRP A 177 -9.46 -13.54 -15.84
N ALA A 178 -9.09 -12.39 -15.34
CA ALA A 178 -8.75 -11.25 -16.17
C ALA A 178 -7.65 -10.41 -15.50
N GLU A 179 -6.81 -9.81 -16.35
CA GLU A 179 -5.79 -8.84 -15.93
C GLU A 179 -5.66 -7.72 -16.95
N ILE A 180 -5.14 -6.58 -16.51
CA ILE A 180 -4.78 -5.48 -17.40
C ILE A 180 -3.36 -5.05 -17.07
N ASN A 181 -2.49 -5.19 -18.07
CA ASN A 181 -1.08 -4.85 -17.94
C ASN A 181 -0.74 -3.64 -18.81
N ALA A 182 0.01 -2.72 -18.23
CA ALA A 182 0.67 -1.65 -18.95
C ALA A 182 2.03 -2.14 -19.48
N SER A 183 2.51 -1.53 -20.58
CA SER A 183 3.83 -1.81 -21.14
C SER A 183 4.99 -1.29 -20.30
N ASP A 184 4.71 -0.46 -19.29
CA ASP A 184 5.64 0.15 -18.37
C ASP A 184 5.05 0.12 -16.95
N TYR A 185 5.90 0.18 -15.93
CA TYR A 185 5.46 0.23 -14.53
C TYR A 185 5.11 1.64 -14.04
N THR A 186 5.30 2.67 -14.89
CA THR A 186 4.98 4.06 -14.57
C THR A 186 4.15 4.72 -15.64
N GLY A 187 3.24 5.59 -15.22
CA GLY A 187 2.46 6.47 -16.07
C GLY A 187 2.59 7.93 -15.68
N ILE A 188 2.45 8.81 -16.67
CA ILE A 188 2.49 10.27 -16.48
C ILE A 188 1.08 10.82 -16.71
N PRO A 189 0.52 11.65 -15.80
CA PRO A 189 -0.77 12.29 -16.02
C PRO A 189 -0.81 13.04 -17.36
N GLY A 190 -1.87 12.81 -18.14
CA GLY A 190 -2.04 13.40 -19.46
C GLY A 190 -1.31 12.70 -20.62
N ASN A 191 -0.44 11.72 -20.35
CA ASN A 191 0.23 10.95 -21.37
C ASN A 191 -0.54 9.66 -21.71
N ASN A 192 -0.17 9.04 -22.83
CA ASN A 192 -0.66 7.72 -23.22
C ASN A 192 -0.01 6.61 -22.40
N ALA A 193 -0.81 5.61 -22.03
CA ALA A 193 -0.37 4.31 -21.56
C ALA A 193 -0.79 3.23 -22.54
N GLU A 194 0.12 2.32 -22.90
CA GLU A 194 -0.21 1.14 -23.69
C GLU A 194 -0.69 0.05 -22.74
N LEU A 195 -1.95 -0.35 -22.92
CA LEU A 195 -2.62 -1.30 -22.05
C LEU A 195 -3.02 -2.55 -22.82
N ASN A 196 -2.90 -3.71 -22.17
CA ASN A 196 -3.35 -4.99 -22.68
C ASN A 196 -4.26 -5.67 -21.64
N CYS A 197 -5.54 -5.83 -21.98
CA CYS A 197 -6.50 -6.58 -21.19
C CYS A 197 -6.50 -8.03 -21.68
N GLN A 198 -6.30 -8.98 -20.78
CA GLN A 198 -6.45 -10.40 -21.04
C GLN A 198 -7.59 -10.96 -20.21
N ILE A 199 -8.39 -11.85 -20.82
CA ILE A 199 -9.54 -12.48 -20.16
C ILE A 199 -9.74 -13.91 -20.66
N ILE A 200 -10.11 -14.81 -19.74
CA ILE A 200 -10.43 -16.21 -20.02
C ILE A 200 -11.51 -16.72 -19.06
N ALA A 201 -12.44 -17.51 -19.57
CA ALA A 201 -13.37 -18.32 -18.79
C ALA A 201 -12.95 -19.79 -18.90
N ARG A 202 -12.54 -20.42 -17.78
CA ARG A 202 -11.97 -21.77 -17.81
C ARG A 202 -13.01 -22.88 -17.69
N ASN A 203 -14.13 -22.58 -17.04
CA ASN A 203 -15.20 -23.56 -16.83
C ASN A 203 -16.27 -23.44 -17.91
N PRO A 204 -16.95 -24.56 -18.26
CA PRO A 204 -18.01 -24.57 -19.28
C PRO A 204 -19.27 -23.89 -18.78
N THR A 205 -19.29 -22.56 -18.86
CA THR A 205 -20.46 -21.74 -18.55
C THR A 205 -20.54 -20.58 -19.56
N LEU A 206 -21.75 -20.12 -19.83
CA LEU A 206 -21.97 -19.00 -20.73
C LEU A 206 -21.54 -17.70 -20.08
N VAL A 207 -20.40 -17.19 -20.49
CA VAL A 207 -19.85 -15.88 -20.08
C VAL A 207 -19.78 -14.99 -21.30
N THR A 208 -20.36 -13.81 -21.23
CA THR A 208 -20.24 -12.79 -22.29
C THR A 208 -19.46 -11.59 -21.75
N LEU A 209 -18.39 -11.21 -22.40
CA LEU A 209 -17.75 -9.92 -22.21
C LEU A 209 -18.52 -8.89 -23.02
N ALA A 210 -19.34 -8.08 -22.37
CA ALA A 210 -20.19 -7.09 -23.04
C ALA A 210 -19.36 -5.86 -23.44
N LYS A 211 -18.48 -5.40 -22.53
CA LYS A 211 -17.75 -4.15 -22.69
C LYS A 211 -16.50 -4.09 -21.80
N ILE A 212 -15.46 -3.40 -22.31
CA ILE A 212 -14.31 -2.94 -21.53
C ILE A 212 -14.39 -1.41 -21.47
N LYS A 213 -14.49 -0.85 -20.27
CA LYS A 213 -14.33 0.59 -20.03
C LYS A 213 -12.91 0.84 -19.54
N TRP A 214 -12.12 1.48 -20.39
CA TRP A 214 -10.71 1.80 -20.09
C TRP A 214 -10.59 2.96 -19.09
N PRO A 215 -9.41 3.14 -18.46
CA PRO A 215 -9.20 4.18 -17.45
C PRO A 215 -9.55 5.61 -17.89
N SER A 216 -9.36 5.95 -19.16
CA SER A 216 -9.78 7.25 -19.74
C SER A 216 -11.30 7.44 -19.81
N GLY A 217 -12.07 6.38 -19.58
CA GLY A 217 -13.52 6.34 -19.82
C GLY A 217 -13.90 5.90 -21.25
N LYS A 218 -12.92 5.67 -22.15
CA LYS A 218 -13.16 5.09 -23.46
C LYS A 218 -13.74 3.69 -23.33
N ASP A 219 -14.76 3.39 -24.14
CA ASP A 219 -15.40 2.09 -24.18
C ASP A 219 -14.93 1.25 -25.38
N THR A 220 -14.71 -0.04 -25.15
CA THR A 220 -14.61 -1.05 -26.21
C THR A 220 -15.77 -2.01 -26.03
N THR A 221 -16.80 -1.90 -26.87
CA THR A 221 -17.94 -2.81 -26.88
C THR A 221 -17.56 -4.07 -27.66
N THR A 222 -17.74 -5.24 -27.05
CA THR A 222 -17.33 -6.51 -27.64
C THR A 222 -18.50 -7.45 -27.89
N ALA A 223 -19.49 -7.52 -26.95
CA ALA A 223 -20.56 -8.50 -26.93
C ALA A 223 -20.06 -9.95 -27.23
N LEU A 224 -18.85 -10.26 -26.75
CA LEU A 224 -18.12 -11.48 -27.06
C LEU A 224 -18.49 -12.60 -26.09
N ILE A 225 -18.96 -13.70 -26.62
CA ILE A 225 -19.12 -14.94 -25.85
C ILE A 225 -17.72 -15.57 -25.69
N LEU A 226 -17.27 -15.71 -24.45
CA LEU A 226 -15.99 -16.35 -24.15
C LEU A 226 -16.14 -17.86 -24.32
N LYS A 227 -15.36 -18.44 -25.24
CA LYS A 227 -15.28 -19.90 -25.36
C LYS A 227 -14.47 -20.46 -24.18
N THR A 228 -14.87 -21.64 -23.72
CA THR A 228 -14.23 -22.31 -22.60
C THR A 228 -12.72 -22.50 -22.87
N ASN A 229 -11.92 -22.01 -21.94
CA ASN A 229 -10.46 -22.13 -21.92
C ASN A 229 -9.74 -21.47 -23.13
N GLU A 230 -10.36 -20.48 -23.76
CA GLU A 230 -9.75 -19.66 -24.83
C GLU A 230 -9.37 -18.29 -24.24
N LEU A 231 -8.10 -17.90 -24.40
CA LEU A 231 -7.58 -16.62 -23.92
C LEU A 231 -7.81 -15.52 -24.96
N TYR A 232 -8.48 -14.45 -24.56
CA TYR A 232 -8.70 -13.26 -25.38
C TYR A 232 -7.82 -12.12 -24.90
N SER A 233 -7.36 -11.29 -25.86
CA SER A 233 -6.47 -10.16 -25.60
C SER A 233 -6.95 -8.91 -26.34
N PHE A 234 -7.03 -7.78 -25.63
CA PHE A 234 -7.49 -6.48 -26.15
C PHE A 234 -6.44 -5.43 -25.84
N LYS A 235 -5.84 -4.83 -26.87
CA LYS A 235 -4.80 -3.80 -26.72
C LYS A 235 -5.38 -2.42 -27.00
N THR A 236 -4.93 -1.43 -26.28
CA THR A 236 -5.26 -0.02 -26.51
C THR A 236 -4.13 0.91 -26.12
N LYS A 237 -4.09 2.08 -26.76
CA LYS A 237 -3.41 3.27 -26.20
C LYS A 237 -4.47 4.09 -25.52
N ASP A 238 -4.32 4.27 -24.22
CA ASP A 238 -5.27 4.98 -23.38
C ASP A 238 -4.64 6.22 -22.77
N VAL A 239 -5.36 7.33 -22.77
CA VAL A 239 -4.85 8.61 -22.25
C VAL A 239 -5.14 8.65 -20.73
N LEU A 240 -4.10 8.72 -19.93
CA LEU A 240 -4.24 8.90 -18.50
C LEU A 240 -4.81 10.28 -18.19
N SER A 241 -5.76 10.38 -17.25
CA SER A 241 -6.30 11.68 -16.86
C SER A 241 -5.19 12.62 -16.38
N ALA A 242 -5.21 13.86 -16.85
CA ALA A 242 -4.26 14.89 -16.42
C ALA A 242 -4.42 15.27 -14.93
N SER A 243 -5.56 14.93 -14.33
CA SER A 243 -5.87 15.18 -12.91
C SER A 243 -5.52 14.02 -11.98
N LEU A 244 -4.93 12.94 -12.48
CA LEU A 244 -4.50 11.83 -11.64
C LEU A 244 -3.48 12.32 -10.60
N PRO A 245 -3.67 11.99 -9.31
CA PRO A 245 -2.67 12.26 -8.30
C PRO A 245 -1.45 11.36 -8.51
N TYR A 246 -0.30 11.76 -7.99
CA TYR A 246 0.87 10.90 -7.98
C TYR A 246 0.73 9.77 -6.96
N SER A 247 1.31 8.63 -7.31
CA SER A 247 1.42 7.51 -6.40
C SER A 247 2.37 7.86 -5.25
N ASN A 248 1.83 7.79 -4.05
CA ASN A 248 2.59 7.99 -2.82
C ASN A 248 1.85 7.24 -1.70
N PRO A 249 2.52 6.62 -0.74
CA PRO A 249 1.82 6.01 0.39
C PRO A 249 0.83 7.00 1.00
N TYR A 250 -0.45 6.61 1.10
CA TYR A 250 -1.54 7.55 1.45
C TYR A 250 -1.32 8.24 2.81
N TRP A 251 -0.65 7.56 3.74
CA TRP A 251 -0.31 8.11 5.07
C TRP A 251 0.83 9.13 5.03
N LEU A 252 1.55 9.26 3.91
CA LEU A 252 2.62 10.24 3.69
C LEU A 252 2.22 11.40 2.77
N ASN A 253 0.93 11.48 2.39
CA ASN A 253 0.41 12.58 1.56
C ASN A 253 0.22 13.90 2.34
N SER A 254 0.29 13.85 3.66
CA SER A 254 0.24 15.02 4.53
C SER A 254 1.46 15.03 5.45
N PRO A 255 1.93 16.19 5.87
CA PRO A 255 2.93 16.26 6.93
C PRO A 255 2.49 15.47 8.16
N HIS A 256 3.40 14.78 8.80
CA HIS A 256 3.14 13.98 9.99
C HIS A 256 3.97 14.51 11.16
N GLU A 257 3.45 14.32 12.36
CA GLU A 257 4.16 14.56 13.62
C GLU A 257 4.89 13.28 14.06
N GLU A 258 5.69 13.36 15.12
CA GLU A 258 6.30 12.19 15.73
C GLU A 258 5.20 11.23 16.23
N GLY A 259 5.17 10.03 15.66
CA GLY A 259 4.25 8.97 16.05
C GLY A 259 2.82 9.05 15.53
N MET A 260 2.43 10.08 14.79
CA MET A 260 1.07 10.19 14.23
C MET A 260 1.05 10.64 12.77
N PHE A 261 0.29 9.88 11.94
CA PHE A 261 0.04 10.22 10.55
C PHE A 261 -1.34 10.88 10.39
N THR A 262 -1.44 11.87 9.51
CA THR A 262 -2.71 12.51 9.16
C THR A 262 -3.27 11.93 7.88
N VAL A 263 -4.32 11.11 7.98
CA VAL A 263 -5.01 10.49 6.84
C VAL A 263 -6.35 11.16 6.61
N LYS A 264 -6.47 11.95 5.53
CA LYS A 264 -7.72 12.69 5.21
C LYS A 264 -8.88 11.77 4.86
N ASN A 265 -8.63 10.71 4.09
CA ASN A 265 -9.65 9.72 3.73
C ASN A 265 -9.65 8.57 4.74
N ARG A 266 -10.60 8.60 5.67
CA ARG A 266 -10.72 7.58 6.72
C ARG A 266 -10.90 6.15 6.22
N ASN A 267 -11.44 5.96 5.01
CA ASN A 267 -11.61 4.63 4.41
C ASN A 267 -10.27 3.95 4.05
N LEU A 268 -9.18 4.71 4.02
CA LEU A 268 -7.84 4.19 3.78
C LEU A 268 -7.15 3.72 5.07
N ILE A 269 -7.64 4.14 6.25
CA ILE A 269 -7.02 3.77 7.52
C ILE A 269 -7.12 2.25 7.73
N GLY A 270 -5.97 1.60 7.92
CA GLY A 270 -5.86 0.16 8.09
C GLY A 270 -5.70 -0.62 6.77
N ILE A 271 -5.72 0.04 5.62
CA ILE A 271 -5.38 -0.59 4.34
C ILE A 271 -3.85 -0.65 4.22
N PRO A 272 -3.25 -1.84 3.99
CA PRO A 272 -1.78 -1.99 4.00
C PRO A 272 -1.07 -1.33 2.81
N PHE A 273 -1.77 -1.18 1.68
CA PHE A 273 -1.23 -0.60 0.44
C PHE A 273 -2.24 0.34 -0.19
N ASN A 274 -1.76 1.27 -1.01
CA ASN A 274 -2.65 2.13 -1.77
C ASN A 274 -3.56 1.33 -2.70
N PRO A 275 -4.85 1.67 -2.79
CA PRO A 275 -5.66 1.24 -3.93
C PRO A 275 -5.05 1.72 -5.25
N SER A 276 -5.21 0.94 -6.32
CA SER A 276 -4.75 1.37 -7.65
C SER A 276 -5.43 2.68 -8.06
N LEU A 277 -4.65 3.61 -8.58
CA LEU A 277 -5.14 4.87 -9.12
C LEU A 277 -5.73 4.71 -10.54
N VAL A 278 -5.36 3.64 -11.22
CA VAL A 278 -5.73 3.39 -12.61
C VAL A 278 -6.39 2.02 -12.72
N ASN A 279 -7.69 2.02 -12.96
CA ASN A 279 -8.49 0.81 -13.06
C ASN A 279 -9.29 0.82 -14.38
N ALA A 280 -9.57 -0.36 -14.93
CA ALA A 280 -10.59 -0.50 -15.95
C ALA A 280 -11.75 -1.34 -15.42
N LEU A 281 -12.92 -1.21 -16.07
CA LEU A 281 -14.13 -1.95 -15.71
C LEU A 281 -14.50 -2.90 -16.85
N LEU A 282 -14.63 -4.18 -16.52
CA LEU A 282 -15.16 -5.19 -17.43
C LEU A 282 -16.62 -5.44 -17.11
N ASN A 283 -17.51 -5.27 -18.08
CA ASN A 283 -18.92 -5.63 -17.98
C ASN A 283 -19.09 -7.08 -18.45
N ILE A 284 -19.40 -7.97 -17.51
CA ILE A 284 -19.51 -9.43 -17.73
C ILE A 284 -20.96 -9.85 -17.52
N GLN A 285 -21.50 -10.62 -18.45
CA GLN A 285 -22.84 -11.22 -18.31
C GLN A 285 -22.72 -12.72 -18.04
N ILE A 286 -23.37 -13.19 -16.99
CA ILE A 286 -23.49 -14.61 -16.61
C ILE A 286 -24.93 -14.88 -16.20
N ASN A 287 -25.56 -15.88 -16.83
CA ASN A 287 -26.99 -16.25 -16.58
C ASN A 287 -27.96 -15.04 -16.58
N GLY A 288 -27.77 -14.13 -17.56
CA GLY A 288 -28.61 -12.95 -17.73
C GLY A 288 -28.42 -11.82 -16.72
N ILE A 289 -27.43 -11.93 -15.84
CA ILE A 289 -27.04 -10.86 -14.92
C ILE A 289 -25.74 -10.23 -15.37
N GLU A 290 -25.69 -8.90 -15.37
CA GLU A 290 -24.49 -8.13 -15.63
C GLU A 290 -23.74 -7.86 -14.32
N PHE A 291 -22.46 -8.17 -14.33
CA PHE A 291 -21.50 -7.89 -13.26
C PHE A 291 -20.44 -6.91 -13.76
N GLN A 292 -20.07 -5.96 -12.92
CA GLN A 292 -18.91 -5.11 -13.17
C GLN A 292 -17.70 -5.65 -12.39
N MET A 293 -16.64 -5.92 -13.12
CA MET A 293 -15.37 -6.38 -12.57
C MET A 293 -14.34 -5.25 -12.73
N GLU A 294 -13.97 -4.66 -11.61
CA GLU A 294 -12.92 -3.64 -11.58
C GLU A 294 -11.55 -4.31 -11.55
N ILE A 295 -10.72 -4.02 -12.55
CA ILE A 295 -9.38 -4.57 -12.71
C ILE A 295 -8.35 -3.46 -12.56
N PRO A 296 -7.46 -3.53 -11.57
CA PRO A 296 -6.34 -2.61 -11.47
C PRO A 296 -5.36 -2.80 -12.62
N VAL A 297 -4.88 -1.69 -13.17
CA VAL A 297 -3.76 -1.76 -14.12
C VAL A 297 -2.50 -2.11 -13.34
N SER A 298 -1.78 -3.09 -13.83
CA SER A 298 -0.49 -3.54 -13.27
C SER A 298 0.59 -3.53 -14.35
N TYR A 299 1.82 -3.71 -13.94
CA TYR A 299 2.94 -4.02 -14.82
C TYR A 299 3.42 -5.43 -14.53
N LYS A 300 3.67 -6.20 -15.58
CA LYS A 300 4.11 -7.59 -15.47
C LYS A 300 5.35 -7.83 -16.32
N TYR A 301 6.31 -8.54 -15.77
CA TYR A 301 7.49 -9.00 -16.49
C TYR A 301 7.90 -10.39 -16.02
N THR A 302 8.73 -11.07 -16.82
CA THR A 302 9.30 -12.36 -16.45
C THR A 302 10.71 -12.16 -15.95
N ASP A 303 10.95 -12.50 -14.70
CA ASP A 303 12.26 -12.55 -14.09
C ASP A 303 12.84 -13.98 -14.27
N PRO A 304 14.11 -14.13 -14.68
CA PRO A 304 14.67 -15.46 -14.94
C PRO A 304 14.79 -16.36 -13.70
N VAL A 305 14.76 -15.79 -12.50
CA VAL A 305 14.86 -16.53 -11.22
C VAL A 305 13.51 -16.65 -10.53
N LYS A 306 12.72 -15.56 -10.50
CA LYS A 306 11.44 -15.47 -9.78
C LYS A 306 10.24 -15.87 -10.64
N GLY A 307 10.40 -15.99 -11.96
CA GLY A 307 9.29 -16.23 -12.89
C GLY A 307 8.49 -14.97 -13.16
N GLU A 308 7.16 -15.09 -13.23
CA GLU A 308 6.26 -13.98 -13.48
C GLU A 308 6.17 -13.06 -12.26
N VAL A 309 6.52 -11.79 -12.42
CA VAL A 309 6.52 -10.77 -11.36
C VAL A 309 5.55 -9.66 -11.71
N TYR A 310 4.70 -9.32 -10.77
CA TYR A 310 3.75 -8.22 -10.86
C TYR A 310 4.22 -7.02 -10.04
N ARG A 311 4.00 -5.83 -10.59
CA ARG A 311 4.23 -4.55 -9.92
C ARG A 311 3.01 -3.65 -10.10
N SER A 312 2.76 -2.80 -9.12
CA SER A 312 1.77 -1.73 -9.26
C SER A 312 2.14 -0.80 -10.41
N PHE A 313 1.13 -0.29 -11.11
CA PHE A 313 1.31 0.78 -12.10
C PHE A 313 1.25 2.13 -11.38
N GLU A 314 2.39 2.81 -11.33
CA GLU A 314 2.57 4.00 -10.51
C GLU A 314 2.49 5.29 -11.34
N ILE A 315 1.80 6.28 -10.80
CA ILE A 315 1.64 7.61 -11.44
C ILE A 315 2.70 8.55 -10.87
N ILE A 316 3.54 9.08 -11.76
CA ILE A 316 4.69 9.92 -11.38
C ILE A 316 4.77 11.17 -12.27
N PRO A 317 5.50 12.24 -11.86
CA PRO A 317 5.71 13.40 -12.71
C PRO A 317 6.59 13.08 -13.93
N PRO A 318 6.54 13.90 -15.01
CA PRO A 318 7.34 13.70 -16.23
C PRO A 318 8.84 13.77 -15.99
N ALA A 319 9.27 14.51 -14.98
CA ALA A 319 10.63 14.51 -14.48
C ALA A 319 10.65 14.75 -12.97
N THR A 320 11.73 14.33 -12.35
CA THR A 320 11.98 14.53 -10.91
C THR A 320 13.22 15.33 -10.68
N VAL A 321 13.27 15.98 -9.52
CA VAL A 321 14.42 16.76 -9.05
C VAL A 321 14.77 16.30 -7.65
N THR A 322 16.00 15.85 -7.46
CA THR A 322 16.45 15.25 -6.20
C THR A 322 17.69 15.99 -5.69
N PRO A 323 17.64 16.64 -4.51
CA PRO A 323 18.82 17.24 -3.91
C PRO A 323 19.81 16.16 -3.46
N ALA A 324 21.10 16.44 -3.55
CA ALA A 324 22.14 15.54 -3.07
C ALA A 324 22.06 15.33 -1.55
N GLU A 325 21.80 16.41 -0.82
CA GLU A 325 21.61 16.40 0.63
C GLU A 325 20.35 17.16 1.01
N LYS A 326 19.69 16.76 2.08
CA LYS A 326 18.46 17.43 2.57
C LYS A 326 18.72 18.58 3.54
N VAL A 327 19.92 18.68 4.08
CA VAL A 327 20.32 19.70 5.06
C VAL A 327 21.68 20.26 4.69
N TYR A 328 21.80 21.58 4.66
CA TYR A 328 23.08 22.28 4.51
C TYR A 328 23.26 23.28 5.64
N MET A 329 24.41 23.17 6.32
CA MET A 329 24.76 24.04 7.44
C MET A 329 25.75 25.12 6.98
N PHE A 330 25.50 26.38 7.37
CA PHE A 330 26.31 27.54 7.07
C PHE A 330 26.83 28.13 8.40
N CYS A 331 28.12 27.94 8.66
CA CYS A 331 28.70 28.22 9.95
C CYS A 331 29.35 29.61 10.06
N SER A 332 29.68 30.25 8.92
CA SER A 332 30.18 31.62 8.86
C SER A 332 29.36 32.51 7.94
N LYS A 333 29.56 33.84 8.02
CA LYS A 333 28.88 34.81 7.12
C LYS A 333 29.40 34.68 5.66
N GLU A 334 30.60 34.15 5.48
CA GLU A 334 31.23 34.04 4.17
C GLU A 334 31.02 32.66 3.53
N ASP A 335 30.33 31.74 4.22
CA ASP A 335 30.06 30.41 3.68
C ASP A 335 29.23 30.48 2.41
N LYS A 336 29.81 29.94 1.35
CA LYS A 336 29.13 29.68 0.08
C LYS A 336 29.17 28.19 -0.18
N LYS A 337 27.99 27.58 -0.35
CA LYS A 337 27.93 26.15 -0.61
C LYS A 337 27.30 25.86 -1.95
N LYS A 338 27.84 24.86 -2.63
CA LYS A 338 27.31 24.31 -3.85
C LYS A 338 26.29 23.23 -3.48
N ILE A 339 25.05 23.42 -3.90
CA ILE A 339 23.98 22.44 -3.77
C ILE A 339 23.75 21.82 -5.13
N ARG A 340 23.82 20.49 -5.19
CA ARG A 340 23.62 19.72 -6.41
C ARG A 340 22.21 19.12 -6.42
N TYR A 341 21.60 19.19 -7.57
CA TYR A 341 20.32 18.54 -7.84
C TYR A 341 20.46 17.62 -9.05
N THR A 342 20.06 16.38 -8.89
CA THR A 342 19.93 15.45 -9.99
C THR A 342 18.53 15.55 -10.57
N LEU A 343 18.44 15.88 -11.85
CA LEU A 343 17.19 15.87 -12.62
C LEU A 343 17.14 14.57 -13.39
N LYS A 344 15.99 13.88 -13.34
CA LYS A 344 15.77 12.60 -14.03
C LYS A 344 14.49 12.64 -14.85
N ALA A 345 14.60 12.23 -16.12
CA ALA A 345 13.44 12.07 -16.99
C ALA A 345 12.65 10.79 -16.66
N ASN A 346 11.34 10.89 -16.56
CA ASN A 346 10.42 9.76 -16.39
C ASN A 346 9.62 9.45 -17.67
N THR A 347 9.84 10.25 -18.71
CA THR A 347 9.32 10.06 -20.07
C THR A 347 10.34 10.60 -21.08
N ASP A 348 10.16 10.29 -22.37
CA ASP A 348 11.02 10.80 -23.41
C ASP A 348 10.82 12.30 -23.67
N SER A 349 11.85 12.97 -24.18
CA SER A 349 11.82 14.34 -24.69
C SER A 349 11.34 15.37 -23.67
N VAL A 350 11.95 15.40 -22.49
CA VAL A 350 11.68 16.38 -21.43
C VAL A 350 12.62 17.58 -21.55
N THR A 351 12.03 18.77 -21.70
CA THR A 351 12.77 20.04 -21.70
C THR A 351 12.13 21.00 -20.74
N GLY A 352 12.92 21.81 -20.07
CA GLY A 352 12.40 22.75 -19.09
C GLY A 352 13.46 23.65 -18.46
N ILE A 353 13.03 24.33 -17.42
CA ILE A 353 13.85 25.28 -16.65
C ILE A 353 13.83 24.82 -15.19
N PHE A 354 15.00 24.64 -14.62
CA PHE A 354 15.18 24.46 -13.19
C PHE A 354 15.01 25.80 -12.47
N LYS A 355 14.25 25.82 -11.41
CA LYS A 355 14.01 27.00 -10.57
C LYS A 355 14.03 26.62 -9.10
N THR A 356 14.22 27.62 -8.25
CA THR A 356 14.03 27.51 -6.80
C THR A 356 13.14 28.65 -6.29
N ASN A 357 12.54 28.48 -5.13
CA ASN A 357 12.05 29.61 -4.37
C ASN A 357 13.24 30.52 -3.96
N GLN A 358 12.96 31.72 -3.49
CA GLN A 358 13.94 32.70 -3.02
C GLN A 358 13.63 33.01 -1.55
N PRO A 359 14.11 32.16 -0.60
CA PRO A 359 13.82 32.39 0.80
C PRO A 359 14.53 33.67 1.31
N ALA A 360 13.83 34.44 2.13
CA ALA A 360 14.36 35.64 2.72
C ALA A 360 15.59 35.36 3.57
N GLY A 361 16.63 36.22 3.45
CA GLY A 361 17.89 36.07 4.15
C GLY A 361 18.89 35.12 3.45
N TRP A 362 18.62 34.75 2.19
CA TRP A 362 19.47 33.87 1.41
C TRP A 362 19.68 34.40 -0.02
N LYS A 363 20.87 34.20 -0.54
CA LYS A 363 21.19 34.48 -1.94
C LYS A 363 21.42 33.16 -2.66
N ILE A 364 20.73 32.97 -3.79
CA ILE A 364 20.80 31.76 -4.61
C ILE A 364 21.20 32.16 -6.02
N GLU A 365 22.29 31.59 -6.49
CA GLU A 365 22.83 31.84 -7.83
C GLU A 365 22.73 30.56 -8.65
N VAL A 366 22.04 30.61 -9.77
CA VAL A 366 21.86 29.48 -10.72
C VAL A 366 22.53 29.85 -12.03
N ASN A 367 23.65 29.20 -12.35
CA ASN A 367 24.42 29.54 -13.54
C ASN A 367 23.80 29.02 -14.84
N ASN A 368 23.23 27.82 -14.82
CA ASN A 368 22.52 27.24 -15.95
C ASN A 368 21.23 26.59 -15.44
N SER A 369 20.11 27.14 -15.86
CA SER A 369 18.79 26.66 -15.44
C SER A 369 18.07 25.82 -16.48
N GLN A 370 18.50 25.85 -17.75
CA GLN A 370 17.86 25.09 -18.82
C GLN A 370 18.36 23.64 -18.82
N PHE A 371 17.44 22.70 -19.04
CA PHE A 371 17.77 21.31 -19.19
C PHE A 371 17.00 20.65 -20.33
N LYS A 372 17.62 19.62 -20.93
CA LYS A 372 17.04 18.76 -21.95
C LYS A 372 17.43 17.33 -21.66
N LEU A 373 16.45 16.45 -21.58
CA LEU A 373 16.62 15.02 -21.37
C LEU A 373 15.87 14.31 -22.50
N ASP A 374 16.59 13.55 -23.31
CA ASP A 374 16.05 13.03 -24.57
C ASP A 374 15.24 11.74 -24.38
N LYS A 375 15.67 10.88 -23.44
CA LYS A 375 15.07 9.57 -23.20
C LYS A 375 14.63 9.41 -21.74
N LYS A 376 13.63 8.59 -21.52
CA LYS A 376 13.26 8.11 -20.18
C LYS A 376 14.48 7.49 -19.51
N GLY A 377 14.74 7.92 -18.28
CA GLY A 377 15.89 7.49 -17.48
C GLY A 377 17.11 8.39 -17.59
N ASP A 378 17.19 9.29 -18.58
CA ASP A 378 18.29 10.25 -18.69
C ASP A 378 18.34 11.14 -17.45
N GLU A 379 19.58 11.45 -17.03
CA GLU A 379 19.84 12.28 -15.87
C GLU A 379 20.79 13.43 -16.22
N THR A 380 20.61 14.56 -15.55
CA THR A 380 21.57 15.68 -15.57
C THR A 380 21.68 16.29 -14.19
N ILE A 381 22.81 16.94 -13.92
CA ILE A 381 23.07 17.59 -12.65
C ILE A 381 23.05 19.10 -12.84
N ILE A 382 22.28 19.78 -12.01
CA ILE A 382 22.33 21.24 -11.87
C ILE A 382 22.95 21.60 -10.53
N GLU A 383 23.91 22.50 -10.57
CA GLU A 383 24.61 23.02 -9.39
C GLU A 383 24.19 24.49 -9.18
N ILE A 384 23.81 24.81 -7.96
CA ILE A 384 23.52 26.19 -7.54
C ILE A 384 24.47 26.60 -6.44
N LEU A 385 24.76 27.89 -6.35
CA LEU A 385 25.57 28.46 -5.27
C LEU A 385 24.67 29.19 -4.29
N VAL A 386 24.74 28.80 -3.02
CA VAL A 386 23.89 29.35 -1.95
C VAL A 386 24.76 30.00 -0.88
N SER A 387 24.34 31.18 -0.42
CA SER A 387 24.96 31.90 0.69
C SER A 387 23.93 32.57 1.58
N ALA A 388 24.22 32.66 2.88
CA ALA A 388 23.37 33.36 3.84
C ALA A 388 23.65 34.87 3.79
N THR A 389 22.62 35.70 3.72
CA THR A 389 22.71 37.15 3.86
C THR A 389 22.26 37.58 5.25
N GLU A 390 21.46 36.79 5.96
CA GLU A 390 20.98 37.01 7.31
C GLU A 390 21.19 35.76 8.19
N ASN A 391 21.09 35.93 9.49
CA ASN A 391 21.14 34.82 10.45
C ASN A 391 19.75 34.21 10.62
N LYS A 392 19.30 33.44 9.63
CA LYS A 392 17.94 32.87 9.60
C LYS A 392 17.94 31.52 8.88
N ASN A 393 17.28 30.53 9.47
CA ASN A 393 17.03 29.26 8.79
C ASN A 393 15.94 29.39 7.73
N ALA A 394 16.02 28.56 6.69
CA ALA A 394 15.05 28.59 5.61
C ALA A 394 14.86 27.24 4.96
N LEU A 395 13.75 27.08 4.25
CA LEU A 395 13.47 25.97 3.37
C LEU A 395 13.64 26.40 1.91
N LEU A 396 14.57 25.74 1.23
CA LEU A 396 14.82 25.92 -0.20
C LEU A 396 14.14 24.79 -0.96
N THR A 397 13.12 25.14 -1.76
CA THR A 397 12.39 24.19 -2.60
C THR A 397 12.84 24.34 -4.05
N ALA A 398 13.28 23.26 -4.68
CA ALA A 398 13.59 23.21 -6.09
C ALA A 398 12.39 22.67 -6.90
N PHE A 399 12.24 23.19 -8.11
CA PHE A 399 11.21 22.72 -9.03
C PHE A 399 11.61 22.85 -10.49
N LEU A 400 11.01 22.02 -11.33
CA LEU A 400 11.18 21.98 -12.77
C LEU A 400 9.96 22.63 -13.42
N GLN A 401 10.18 23.71 -14.16
CA GLN A 401 9.18 24.31 -15.01
C GLN A 401 9.20 23.62 -16.37
N ILE A 402 8.25 22.72 -16.63
CA ILE A 402 8.09 22.01 -17.89
C ILE A 402 6.80 22.50 -18.54
N LYS A 403 6.90 23.14 -19.70
CA LYS A 403 5.78 23.85 -20.30
C LYS A 403 5.22 24.88 -19.30
N GLN A 404 3.94 24.78 -18.94
CA GLN A 404 3.27 25.68 -18.01
C GLN A 404 3.09 25.10 -16.60
N GLN A 405 3.65 23.93 -16.33
CA GLN A 405 3.48 23.21 -15.05
C GLN A 405 4.79 23.15 -14.29
N SER A 406 4.69 23.17 -12.96
CA SER A 406 5.83 23.06 -12.04
C SER A 406 5.83 21.70 -11.36
N TYR A 407 7.00 21.07 -11.27
CA TYR A 407 7.21 19.75 -10.68
C TYR A 407 8.34 19.82 -9.67
N SER A 408 8.04 19.56 -8.41
CA SER A 408 8.98 19.69 -7.28
C SER A 408 9.29 18.36 -6.59
N LYS A 409 8.92 17.23 -7.20
CA LYS A 409 9.04 15.93 -6.55
C LYS A 409 10.38 15.25 -6.82
N SER A 410 10.94 14.68 -5.77
CA SER A 410 11.94 13.62 -5.82
C SER A 410 11.27 12.26 -5.64
N ILE A 411 11.89 11.18 -6.12
CA ILE A 411 11.42 9.81 -5.95
C ILE A 411 12.47 8.98 -5.22
N THR A 412 12.07 8.40 -4.10
CA THR A 412 12.80 7.30 -3.46
C THR A 412 12.11 5.99 -3.80
N ARG A 413 12.89 5.01 -4.28
CA ARG A 413 12.41 3.67 -4.56
C ARG A 413 12.63 2.77 -3.36
N ILE A 414 11.58 2.07 -2.92
CA ILE A 414 11.63 1.08 -1.86
C ILE A 414 11.40 -0.26 -2.55
N GLU A 415 12.45 -1.06 -2.65
CA GLU A 415 12.47 -2.32 -3.37
C GLU A 415 13.19 -3.38 -2.53
N TYR A 416 12.40 -4.22 -1.86
CA TYR A 416 12.87 -5.35 -1.07
C TYR A 416 12.05 -6.59 -1.40
N ASP A 417 12.67 -7.75 -1.41
CA ASP A 417 12.02 -9.02 -1.81
C ASP A 417 10.83 -9.44 -0.96
N HIS A 418 10.73 -8.94 0.26
CA HIS A 418 9.69 -9.32 1.22
C HIS A 418 8.51 -8.34 1.30
N ILE A 419 8.53 -7.24 0.55
CA ILE A 419 7.44 -6.26 0.48
C ILE A 419 7.15 -5.88 -0.96
N PRO A 420 5.93 -5.43 -1.28
CA PRO A 420 5.62 -4.85 -2.57
C PRO A 420 6.49 -3.62 -2.87
N TYR A 421 6.82 -3.47 -4.12
CA TYR A 421 7.55 -2.30 -4.60
C TYR A 421 6.76 -1.02 -4.35
N GLN A 422 7.42 0.03 -3.86
CA GLN A 422 6.78 1.32 -3.57
C GLN A 422 7.62 2.50 -4.03
N PHE A 423 6.94 3.58 -4.40
CA PHE A 423 7.53 4.90 -4.59
C PHE A 423 7.17 5.82 -3.43
N LEU A 424 8.17 6.52 -2.92
CA LEU A 424 7.99 7.62 -2.00
C LEU A 424 8.33 8.92 -2.74
N LEU A 425 7.31 9.74 -2.96
CA LEU A 425 7.44 11.06 -3.58
C LEU A 425 7.45 12.15 -2.50
N GLN A 426 8.57 12.81 -2.36
CA GLN A 426 8.76 13.91 -1.42
C GLN A 426 9.03 15.21 -2.18
N GLU A 427 8.80 16.36 -1.54
CA GLU A 427 9.24 17.63 -2.10
C GLU A 427 10.78 17.68 -2.19
N ALA A 428 11.28 18.33 -3.21
CA ALA A 428 12.71 18.54 -3.39
C ALA A 428 13.22 19.69 -2.50
N ASP A 429 12.96 19.54 -1.22
CA ASP A 429 13.24 20.52 -0.19
C ASP A 429 14.63 20.29 0.41
N VAL A 430 15.30 21.41 0.70
CA VAL A 430 16.57 21.46 1.39
C VAL A 430 16.45 22.42 2.56
N GLN A 431 16.80 21.94 3.76
CA GLN A 431 16.92 22.77 4.95
C GLN A 431 18.23 23.57 4.90
N LEU A 432 18.12 24.88 4.87
CA LEU A 432 19.26 25.79 4.99
C LEU A 432 19.35 26.23 6.45
N ILE A 433 20.38 25.79 7.15
CA ILE A 433 20.59 26.05 8.57
C ILE A 433 21.75 27.05 8.70
N LYS A 434 21.46 28.20 9.26
CA LYS A 434 22.48 29.18 9.62
C LYS A 434 22.75 29.08 11.12
N ALA A 435 23.93 28.61 11.48
CA ALA A 435 24.36 28.42 12.87
C ALA A 435 25.78 28.92 13.08
N ASP A 436 26.02 29.64 14.15
CA ASP A 436 27.36 30.04 14.55
C ASP A 436 27.98 28.90 15.36
N ILE A 437 28.67 27.98 14.67
CA ILE A 437 29.30 26.82 15.28
C ILE A 437 30.79 27.12 15.50
N LYS A 438 31.21 27.08 16.78
CA LYS A 438 32.61 27.14 17.15
C LYS A 438 33.16 25.72 17.18
N LYS A 439 34.21 25.51 16.42
CA LYS A 439 34.93 24.23 16.39
C LYS A 439 36.33 24.37 16.94
N THR A 440 36.86 23.30 17.50
CA THR A 440 38.26 23.18 17.91
C THR A 440 38.89 22.19 16.94
N GLY A 441 40.09 22.53 16.44
CA GLY A 441 40.82 21.68 15.50
C GLY A 441 40.28 21.72 14.04
N ASN A 442 40.87 20.92 13.18
CA ASN A 442 40.59 20.91 11.75
C ASN A 442 40.48 19.52 11.13
N ASN A 443 41.21 18.52 11.65
CA ASN A 443 41.34 17.21 11.04
C ASN A 443 40.70 16.12 11.90
N ILE A 444 39.72 15.41 11.35
CA ILE A 444 39.06 14.31 12.04
C ILE A 444 39.35 13.00 11.33
N GLY A 445 39.85 12.02 12.08
CA GLY A 445 39.88 10.63 11.63
C GLY A 445 38.58 9.94 12.02
N TYR A 446 37.84 9.45 11.05
CA TYR A 446 36.54 8.85 11.30
C TYR A 446 36.53 7.35 10.95
N ILE A 447 36.18 6.52 11.91
CA ILE A 447 35.96 5.07 11.69
C ILE A 447 34.46 4.88 11.34
N PRO A 448 34.13 4.44 10.12
CA PRO A 448 32.74 4.36 9.70
C PRO A 448 31.97 3.31 10.47
N GLY A 449 30.76 3.68 10.91
CA GLY A 449 29.72 2.78 11.40
C GLY A 449 28.81 2.26 10.28
N ALA A 450 27.74 1.61 10.65
CA ALA A 450 26.77 1.09 9.68
C ALA A 450 25.87 2.21 9.16
N GLY A 451 26.18 2.79 8.00
CA GLY A 451 25.29 3.65 7.24
C GLY A 451 25.01 5.03 7.86
N ASP A 452 25.97 5.62 8.54
CA ASP A 452 25.83 6.95 9.13
C ASP A 452 26.26 8.09 8.19
N ALA A 453 25.74 9.29 8.41
CA ALA A 453 26.06 10.51 7.69
C ALA A 453 27.03 11.43 8.47
N ILE A 454 27.67 10.96 9.53
CA ILE A 454 28.55 11.75 10.40
C ILE A 454 29.72 12.41 9.61
N PRO A 455 30.41 11.70 8.72
CA PRO A 455 31.51 12.33 7.92
C PRO A 455 31.00 13.57 7.18
N SER A 456 29.92 13.46 6.42
CA SER A 456 29.39 14.59 5.65
C SER A 456 28.90 15.72 6.56
N CYS A 457 28.35 15.43 7.73
CA CYS A 457 27.93 16.43 8.71
C CYS A 457 29.14 17.19 9.26
N LEU A 458 30.25 16.50 9.58
CA LEU A 458 31.47 17.10 10.04
C LEU A 458 32.13 17.97 8.96
N GLU A 459 32.16 17.53 7.72
CA GLU A 459 32.62 18.31 6.57
C GLU A 459 31.78 19.59 6.38
N GLN A 460 30.49 19.50 6.57
CA GLN A 460 29.60 20.67 6.47
C GLN A 460 29.87 21.76 7.49
N ILE A 461 30.38 21.42 8.68
CA ILE A 461 30.78 22.37 9.70
C ILE A 461 32.27 22.77 9.63
N GLY A 462 32.93 22.30 8.58
CA GLY A 462 34.26 22.78 8.20
C GLY A 462 35.44 21.94 8.70
N TYR A 463 35.25 20.68 9.10
CA TYR A 463 36.33 19.75 9.34
C TYR A 463 36.81 19.09 8.06
N ALA A 464 38.09 18.79 7.99
CA ALA A 464 38.66 17.86 7.03
C ALA A 464 38.52 16.44 7.60
N VAL A 465 37.67 15.61 6.98
CA VAL A 465 37.38 14.26 7.48
C VAL A 465 38.14 13.22 6.66
N THR A 466 38.89 12.39 7.33
CA THR A 466 39.53 11.22 6.74
C THR A 466 38.85 9.97 7.22
N VAL A 467 38.18 9.24 6.32
CA VAL A 467 37.58 7.95 6.64
C VAL A 467 38.68 6.91 6.85
N LEU A 468 38.79 6.38 8.06
CA LEU A 468 39.81 5.41 8.45
C LEU A 468 39.27 3.99 8.19
N THR A 469 39.82 3.35 7.16
CA THR A 469 39.60 1.92 6.91
C THR A 469 40.58 1.09 7.75
N ASP A 470 40.31 -0.22 7.89
CA ASP A 470 41.20 -1.13 8.63
C ASP A 470 42.65 -1.09 8.16
N ASP A 471 42.88 -0.88 6.86
CA ASP A 471 44.22 -0.76 6.31
C ASP A 471 44.90 0.57 6.67
N LEU A 472 44.13 1.67 6.65
CA LEU A 472 44.65 2.98 7.07
C LEU A 472 44.94 3.01 8.56
N LEU A 473 44.15 2.37 9.41
CA LEU A 473 44.38 2.27 10.84
C LEU A 473 45.73 1.61 11.21
N ARG A 474 46.28 0.76 10.33
CA ARG A 474 47.58 0.08 10.53
C ARG A 474 48.77 0.96 10.24
N ILE A 475 48.59 2.00 9.42
CA ILE A 475 49.74 2.80 8.89
C ILE A 475 49.69 4.28 9.27
N VAL A 476 48.52 4.77 9.71
CA VAL A 476 48.33 6.20 10.02
C VAL A 476 48.70 6.50 11.46
N HIS A 477 49.41 7.59 11.66
CA HIS A 477 49.65 8.14 13.00
C HIS A 477 48.37 8.81 13.49
N LEU A 478 47.67 8.17 14.45
CA LEU A 478 46.41 8.66 14.98
C LEU A 478 46.52 10.04 15.66
N SER A 479 47.72 10.43 16.10
CA SER A 479 47.99 11.78 16.63
C SER A 479 47.89 12.92 15.63
N SER A 480 47.73 12.64 14.34
CA SER A 480 47.43 13.64 13.30
C SER A 480 45.96 14.04 13.21
N PHE A 481 45.09 13.36 13.94
CA PHE A 481 43.66 13.63 14.05
C PHE A 481 43.31 14.12 15.44
N GLU A 482 42.21 14.84 15.52
CA GLU A 482 41.62 15.39 16.75
C GLU A 482 40.40 14.64 17.20
#